data_a4629e170b25652b7a4fb677260024e3
#
_entry.id   a4629e170b25652b7a4fb677260024e3
#
_cell.length_a   1.000
_cell.length_b   1.000
_cell.length_c   1.000
_cell.angle_alpha   90.00
_cell.angle_beta   90.00
_cell.angle_gamma   90.00
#
_symmetry.space_group_name_H-M   'P 1'
#
loop_
_entity.id
_entity.type
_entity.pdbx_description
1 polymer ?
#
loop_
_entity_poly.entity_id
_entity_poly.type
_entity_poly.pdbx_seq_one_letter_code
_entity_poly.pdbx_strand_id
1 'polypeptide(L)'
;MINYDFLTTSKLEKALNYLDKSAYVKVIAGGTDILVDIHNKSKRLPEISHLLDISHIATLNFIQQVDHHIEIGPLVTHSGLIHESLIKNNFPVLVEAAYTIGSTQIRNRGTIGGNICNASPAADLLPPLIALKAELILTGKREERIIPLKTFLTAPYKTVIQPHELLSKIIIPILGDNYYTDFQKIGRRKALSISRLSLALVTKIDKKGIFLDTRVVPGSATPYPQSLPETEKAINGKSIFNINLEEIGKITSEEMVFITGERWSTPYKKPTIAVLTKRALKKIIEEAKTNE
;
A
#
# COMPACT_ATOMS: atom_id res chain seq x y z
N MET A 1 -28.15 -16.66 6.48
CA MET A 1 -26.95 -17.07 5.72
C MET A 1 -26.92 -16.23 4.46
N ILE A 2 -25.78 -15.64 4.08
CA ILE A 2 -25.68 -14.94 2.78
C ILE A 2 -25.64 -16.07 1.75
N ASN A 3 -26.64 -16.13 0.88
CA ASN A 3 -26.67 -17.09 -0.23
C ASN A 3 -25.92 -16.49 -1.40
N TYR A 4 -24.81 -17.07 -1.77
CA TYR A 4 -24.05 -16.72 -2.99
C TYR A 4 -23.52 -18.00 -3.62
N ASP A 5 -23.45 -18.00 -4.94
CA ASP A 5 -22.81 -19.07 -5.70
C ASP A 5 -21.29 -18.87 -5.72
N PHE A 6 -20.56 -19.99 -5.68
CA PHE A 6 -19.11 -19.97 -5.74
C PHE A 6 -18.64 -20.31 -7.15
N LEU A 7 -17.94 -19.36 -7.77
CA LEU A 7 -17.37 -19.52 -9.11
C LEU A 7 -15.85 -19.65 -9.00
N THR A 8 -15.26 -20.53 -9.76
CA THR A 8 -13.80 -20.67 -9.85
C THR A 8 -13.33 -20.74 -11.29
N THR A 9 -12.15 -20.22 -11.57
CA THR A 9 -11.54 -20.29 -12.88
C THR A 9 -10.02 -20.18 -12.82
N SER A 10 -9.33 -20.85 -13.75
CA SER A 10 -7.88 -20.73 -13.98
C SER A 10 -7.54 -19.81 -15.16
N LYS A 11 -8.54 -19.23 -15.82
CA LYS A 11 -8.36 -18.39 -17.02
C LYS A 11 -8.83 -16.97 -16.75
N LEU A 12 -7.98 -15.97 -17.00
CA LEU A 12 -8.30 -14.55 -16.85
C LEU A 12 -9.53 -14.15 -17.68
N GLU A 13 -9.57 -14.58 -18.94
CA GLU A 13 -10.69 -14.29 -19.85
C GLU A 13 -12.05 -14.75 -19.28
N LYS A 14 -12.10 -15.94 -18.66
CA LYS A 14 -13.34 -16.43 -18.03
C LYS A 14 -13.72 -15.57 -16.82
N ALA A 15 -12.74 -15.14 -16.00
CA ALA A 15 -12.99 -14.24 -14.87
C ALA A 15 -13.59 -12.92 -15.36
N LEU A 16 -13.01 -12.30 -16.39
CA LEU A 16 -13.53 -11.07 -16.99
C LEU A 16 -14.93 -11.25 -17.59
N ASN A 17 -15.21 -12.41 -18.21
CA ASN A 17 -16.54 -12.73 -18.72
C ASN A 17 -17.59 -12.84 -17.60
N TYR A 18 -17.24 -13.33 -16.41
CA TYR A 18 -18.16 -13.34 -15.26
C TYR A 18 -18.42 -11.93 -14.74
N LEU A 19 -17.38 -11.09 -14.63
CA LEU A 19 -17.50 -9.71 -14.19
C LEU A 19 -18.31 -8.84 -15.16
N ASP A 20 -18.17 -9.05 -16.46
CA ASP A 20 -18.90 -8.32 -17.49
C ASP A 20 -20.43 -8.64 -17.48
N LYS A 21 -20.82 -9.81 -16.98
CA LYS A 21 -22.22 -10.26 -16.97
C LYS A 21 -23.03 -9.79 -15.76
N SER A 22 -22.38 -9.48 -14.63
CA SER A 22 -23.09 -9.13 -13.40
C SER A 22 -22.24 -8.23 -12.48
N ALA A 23 -22.84 -7.12 -12.04
CA ALA A 23 -22.23 -6.23 -11.04
C ALA A 23 -22.22 -6.80 -9.60
N TYR A 24 -22.94 -7.91 -9.37
CA TYR A 24 -23.05 -8.56 -8.06
C TYR A 24 -22.01 -9.67 -7.82
N VAL A 25 -20.98 -9.73 -8.67
CA VAL A 25 -19.84 -10.64 -8.52
C VAL A 25 -18.78 -10.00 -7.64
N LYS A 26 -18.41 -10.68 -6.56
CA LYS A 26 -17.30 -10.25 -5.70
C LYS A 26 -16.10 -11.16 -5.91
N VAL A 27 -14.95 -10.54 -6.22
CA VAL A 27 -13.70 -11.26 -6.42
C VAL A 27 -13.08 -11.68 -5.08
N ILE A 28 -12.61 -12.93 -5.01
CA ILE A 28 -11.78 -13.44 -3.92
C ILE A 28 -10.45 -13.95 -4.45
N ALA A 29 -9.36 -13.58 -3.77
CA ALA A 29 -8.01 -14.09 -3.96
C ALA A 29 -7.56 -14.83 -2.69
N GLY A 30 -6.76 -14.21 -1.82
CA GLY A 30 -6.32 -14.82 -0.55
C GLY A 30 -7.42 -15.04 0.48
N GLY A 31 -8.52 -14.31 0.40
CA GLY A 31 -9.70 -14.48 1.26
C GLY A 31 -9.58 -13.92 2.69
N THR A 32 -8.42 -13.38 3.08
CA THR A 32 -8.08 -13.03 4.48
C THR A 32 -8.92 -11.90 5.08
N ASP A 33 -9.53 -11.05 4.26
CA ASP A 33 -10.45 -9.99 4.68
C ASP A 33 -11.91 -10.33 4.32
N ILE A 34 -12.18 -10.69 3.07
CA ILE A 34 -13.54 -10.90 2.60
C ILE A 34 -14.28 -12.02 3.33
N LEU A 35 -13.59 -13.13 3.67
CA LEU A 35 -14.23 -14.22 4.41
C LEU A 35 -14.59 -13.80 5.85
N VAL A 36 -13.78 -12.94 6.46
CA VAL A 36 -14.07 -12.34 7.76
C VAL A 36 -15.30 -11.42 7.67
N ASP A 37 -15.37 -10.59 6.62
CA ASP A 37 -16.51 -9.71 6.39
C ASP A 37 -17.82 -10.51 6.14
N ILE A 38 -17.75 -11.59 5.37
CA ILE A 38 -18.89 -12.48 5.12
C ILE A 38 -19.34 -13.14 6.45
N HIS A 39 -18.40 -13.69 7.22
CA HIS A 39 -18.70 -14.33 8.50
C HIS A 39 -19.36 -13.35 9.48
N ASN A 40 -18.85 -12.14 9.57
CA ASN A 40 -19.35 -11.10 10.46
C ASN A 40 -20.57 -10.34 9.92
N LYS A 41 -21.09 -10.70 8.74
CA LYS A 41 -22.18 -9.99 8.05
C LYS A 41 -21.92 -8.48 7.95
N SER A 42 -20.70 -8.13 7.57
CA SER A 42 -20.23 -6.75 7.53
C SER A 42 -21.09 -5.90 6.60
N LYS A 43 -21.53 -4.72 7.07
CA LYS A 43 -22.25 -3.73 6.26
C LYS A 43 -21.40 -3.17 5.11
N ARG A 44 -20.11 -3.48 5.06
CA ARG A 44 -19.20 -3.09 3.97
C ARG A 44 -19.38 -3.95 2.72
N LEU A 45 -19.92 -5.14 2.87
CA LEU A 45 -20.19 -6.00 1.70
C LEU A 45 -21.47 -5.53 1.01
N PRO A 46 -21.40 -5.25 -0.30
CA PRO A 46 -22.61 -5.07 -1.10
C PRO A 46 -23.39 -6.39 -1.16
N GLU A 47 -24.59 -6.35 -1.73
CA GLU A 47 -25.29 -7.57 -2.10
C GLU A 47 -24.41 -8.37 -3.08
N ILE A 48 -24.18 -9.64 -2.76
CA ILE A 48 -23.32 -10.54 -3.53
C ILE A 48 -24.17 -11.70 -4.02
N SER A 49 -24.24 -11.89 -5.33
CA SER A 49 -24.83 -13.09 -5.91
C SER A 49 -23.80 -14.19 -6.15
N HIS A 50 -22.55 -13.81 -6.44
CA HIS A 50 -21.47 -14.74 -6.75
C HIS A 50 -20.16 -14.30 -6.09
N LEU A 51 -19.41 -15.28 -5.60
CA LEU A 51 -18.04 -15.12 -5.14
C LEU A 51 -17.11 -15.78 -6.16
N LEU A 52 -16.33 -14.97 -6.88
CA LEU A 52 -15.43 -15.42 -7.94
C LEU A 52 -14.01 -15.61 -7.42
N ASP A 53 -13.59 -16.86 -7.30
CA ASP A 53 -12.23 -17.22 -6.92
C ASP A 53 -11.29 -17.15 -8.13
N ILE A 54 -10.31 -16.25 -8.03
CA ILE A 54 -9.25 -16.04 -9.03
C ILE A 54 -7.90 -16.61 -8.59
N SER A 55 -7.81 -17.26 -7.44
CA SER A 55 -6.54 -17.72 -6.86
C SER A 55 -5.79 -18.75 -7.75
N HIS A 56 -6.49 -19.37 -8.66
CA HIS A 56 -5.95 -20.35 -9.61
C HIS A 56 -5.54 -19.77 -10.97
N ILE A 57 -5.61 -18.45 -11.17
CA ILE A 57 -5.20 -17.80 -12.43
C ILE A 57 -3.69 -17.56 -12.39
N ALA A 58 -2.91 -18.53 -12.87
CA ALA A 58 -1.45 -18.51 -12.82
C ALA A 58 -0.83 -17.25 -13.46
N THR A 59 -1.46 -16.72 -14.51
CA THR A 59 -1.00 -15.50 -15.20
C THR A 59 -1.11 -14.23 -14.36
N LEU A 60 -1.75 -14.27 -13.20
CA LEU A 60 -1.82 -13.16 -12.24
C LEU A 60 -0.86 -13.32 -11.05
N ASN A 61 0.00 -14.36 -11.05
CA ASN A 61 0.96 -14.61 -9.98
C ASN A 61 2.38 -14.59 -10.54
N PHE A 62 2.98 -13.42 -10.68
CA PHE A 62 4.32 -13.23 -11.23
C PHE A 62 4.98 -12.01 -10.63
N ILE A 63 6.32 -11.97 -10.66
CA ILE A 63 7.15 -10.80 -10.41
C ILE A 63 8.23 -10.80 -11.48
N GLN A 64 8.35 -9.71 -12.22
CA GLN A 64 9.34 -9.61 -13.29
C GLN A 64 9.83 -8.17 -13.43
N GLN A 65 11.07 -8.01 -13.85
CA GLN A 65 11.60 -6.71 -14.26
C GLN A 65 11.36 -6.53 -15.75
N VAL A 66 10.86 -5.35 -16.10
CA VAL A 66 10.67 -4.90 -17.48
C VAL A 66 11.29 -3.50 -17.57
N ASP A 67 12.35 -3.36 -18.35
CA ASP A 67 13.10 -2.12 -18.48
C ASP A 67 13.47 -1.50 -17.12
N HIS A 68 12.94 -0.32 -16.82
CA HIS A 68 13.18 0.46 -15.60
C HIS A 68 12.08 0.32 -14.54
N HIS A 69 11.25 -0.73 -14.59
CA HIS A 69 10.21 -0.97 -13.60
C HIS A 69 10.08 -2.46 -13.26
N ILE A 70 9.45 -2.74 -12.14
CA ILE A 70 9.08 -4.09 -11.74
C ILE A 70 7.56 -4.22 -11.86
N GLU A 71 7.13 -5.25 -12.54
CA GLU A 71 5.74 -5.66 -12.67
C GLU A 71 5.42 -6.78 -11.69
N ILE A 72 4.32 -6.62 -10.96
CA ILE A 72 3.86 -7.56 -9.93
C ILE A 72 2.43 -7.98 -10.24
N GLY A 73 2.19 -9.27 -10.32
CA GLY A 73 0.85 -9.84 -10.45
C GLY A 73 0.06 -9.69 -9.14
N PRO A 74 -1.24 -9.41 -9.20
CA PRO A 74 -2.08 -9.15 -8.02
C PRO A 74 -2.25 -10.36 -7.09
N LEU A 75 -1.96 -11.57 -7.54
CA LEU A 75 -2.01 -12.79 -6.74
C LEU A 75 -0.71 -13.08 -5.98
N VAL A 76 0.34 -12.31 -6.19
CA VAL A 76 1.57 -12.42 -5.37
C VAL A 76 1.20 -12.21 -3.91
N THR A 77 1.56 -13.17 -3.06
CA THR A 77 1.28 -13.13 -1.63
C THR A 77 2.24 -12.19 -0.90
N HIS A 78 1.88 -11.77 0.32
CA HIS A 78 2.81 -10.99 1.14
C HIS A 78 4.10 -11.76 1.43
N SER A 79 4.04 -13.08 1.62
CA SER A 79 5.24 -13.93 1.73
C SER A 79 6.03 -13.96 0.43
N GLY A 80 5.38 -13.99 -0.73
CA GLY A 80 6.03 -13.89 -2.03
C GLY A 80 6.84 -12.59 -2.16
N LEU A 81 6.26 -11.44 -1.79
CA LEU A 81 6.97 -10.15 -1.79
C LEU A 81 8.22 -10.17 -0.89
N ILE A 82 8.08 -10.76 0.31
CA ILE A 82 9.17 -10.83 1.30
C ILE A 82 10.35 -11.67 0.81
N HIS A 83 10.10 -12.74 0.07
CA HIS A 83 11.15 -13.69 -0.33
C HIS A 83 11.76 -13.40 -1.71
N GLU A 84 11.07 -12.60 -2.54
CA GLU A 84 11.51 -12.28 -3.89
C GLU A 84 12.71 -11.34 -3.92
N SER A 85 13.80 -11.74 -4.56
CA SER A 85 15.05 -10.98 -4.63
C SER A 85 14.89 -9.64 -5.35
N LEU A 86 14.11 -9.58 -6.42
CA LEU A 86 13.83 -8.34 -7.14
C LEU A 86 13.17 -7.29 -6.22
N ILE A 87 12.27 -7.72 -5.33
CA ILE A 87 11.60 -6.82 -4.39
C ILE A 87 12.55 -6.39 -3.27
N LYS A 88 13.33 -7.34 -2.71
CA LYS A 88 14.31 -7.04 -1.66
C LYS A 88 15.34 -6.01 -2.09
N ASN A 89 15.85 -6.16 -3.29
CA ASN A 89 16.94 -5.32 -3.79
C ASN A 89 16.47 -3.93 -4.22
N ASN A 90 15.23 -3.80 -4.73
CA ASN A 90 14.74 -2.55 -5.29
C ASN A 90 13.78 -1.79 -4.36
N PHE A 91 13.04 -2.49 -3.50
CA PHE A 91 11.97 -1.92 -2.69
C PHE A 91 11.99 -2.43 -1.23
N PRO A 92 13.08 -2.19 -0.46
CA PRO A 92 13.18 -2.66 0.92
C PRO A 92 12.02 -2.17 1.79
N VAL A 93 11.53 -0.96 1.59
CA VAL A 93 10.36 -0.39 2.28
C VAL A 93 9.09 -1.24 2.11
N LEU A 94 8.91 -1.86 0.94
CA LEU A 94 7.77 -2.75 0.67
C LEU A 94 7.91 -4.08 1.40
N VAL A 95 9.14 -4.61 1.48
CA VAL A 95 9.46 -5.83 2.25
C VAL A 95 9.23 -5.59 3.74
N GLU A 96 9.74 -4.48 4.29
CA GLU A 96 9.52 -4.10 5.69
C GLU A 96 8.04 -4.00 6.02
N ALA A 97 7.25 -3.33 5.18
CA ALA A 97 5.80 -3.24 5.34
C ALA A 97 5.12 -4.60 5.31
N ALA A 98 5.46 -5.45 4.33
CA ALA A 98 4.89 -6.79 4.18
C ALA A 98 5.15 -7.68 5.40
N TYR A 99 6.34 -7.60 6.00
CA TYR A 99 6.69 -8.33 7.23
C TYR A 99 5.77 -8.01 8.41
N THR A 100 5.24 -6.79 8.48
CA THR A 100 4.38 -6.35 9.58
C THR A 100 2.94 -6.82 9.46
N ILE A 101 2.55 -7.40 8.32
CA ILE A 101 1.17 -7.83 8.06
C ILE A 101 0.89 -9.17 8.77
N GLY A 102 -0.08 -9.17 9.66
CA GLY A 102 -0.66 -10.36 10.25
C GLY A 102 0.34 -11.42 10.71
N SER A 103 -0.11 -12.68 10.70
CA SER A 103 0.73 -13.86 10.94
C SER A 103 1.33 -14.39 9.64
N THR A 104 2.26 -15.33 9.74
CA THR A 104 2.81 -16.04 8.58
C THR A 104 1.70 -16.71 7.77
N GLN A 105 0.69 -17.28 8.42
CA GLN A 105 -0.47 -17.89 7.77
C GLN A 105 -1.25 -16.84 6.94
N ILE A 106 -1.46 -15.66 7.50
CA ILE A 106 -2.10 -14.55 6.77
C ILE A 106 -1.24 -14.11 5.59
N ARG A 107 0.07 -13.94 5.80
CA ARG A 107 0.97 -13.54 4.71
C ARG A 107 1.10 -14.57 3.58
N ASN A 108 0.96 -15.85 3.90
CA ASN A 108 0.96 -16.93 2.89
C ASN A 108 -0.31 -16.97 2.05
N ARG A 109 -1.38 -16.32 2.47
CA ARG A 109 -2.68 -16.29 1.79
C ARG A 109 -3.05 -14.92 1.25
N GLY A 110 -2.84 -13.87 2.06
CA GLY A 110 -3.12 -12.49 1.67
C GLY A 110 -2.24 -12.05 0.50
N THR A 111 -2.86 -11.41 -0.50
CA THR A 111 -2.19 -10.99 -1.75
C THR A 111 -2.05 -9.48 -1.83
N ILE A 112 -1.07 -9.01 -2.59
CA ILE A 112 -0.87 -7.57 -2.83
C ILE A 112 -2.12 -6.95 -3.49
N GLY A 113 -2.71 -7.61 -4.48
CA GLY A 113 -3.92 -7.14 -5.15
C GLY A 113 -5.11 -7.10 -4.21
N GLY A 114 -5.28 -8.12 -3.33
CA GLY A 114 -6.30 -8.12 -2.29
C GLY A 114 -6.14 -6.96 -1.31
N ASN A 115 -4.91 -6.65 -0.89
CA ASN A 115 -4.59 -5.52 -0.01
C ASN A 115 -4.95 -4.17 -0.65
N ILE A 116 -4.59 -3.98 -1.93
CA ILE A 116 -4.89 -2.77 -2.70
C ILE A 116 -6.41 -2.60 -2.90
N CYS A 117 -7.09 -3.64 -3.42
CA CYS A 117 -8.51 -3.56 -3.75
C CYS A 117 -9.44 -3.51 -2.53
N ASN A 118 -9.01 -4.07 -1.38
CA ASN A 118 -9.74 -3.92 -0.12
C ASN A 118 -9.71 -2.48 0.40
N ALA A 119 -8.68 -1.69 0.03
CA ALA A 119 -8.55 -0.27 0.35
C ALA A 119 -8.77 0.06 1.83
N SER A 120 -8.33 -0.83 2.73
CA SER A 120 -8.40 -0.57 4.17
C SER A 120 -7.51 0.62 4.54
N PRO A 121 -7.97 1.59 5.35
CA PRO A 121 -7.11 2.65 5.85
C PRO A 121 -5.87 2.14 6.62
N ALA A 122 -5.96 0.92 7.15
CA ALA A 122 -4.89 0.26 7.90
C ALA A 122 -4.10 -0.75 7.06
N ALA A 123 -4.24 -0.73 5.74
CA ALA A 123 -3.47 -1.59 4.84
C ALA A 123 -2.01 -1.12 4.79
N ASP A 124 -1.09 -1.97 5.24
CA ASP A 124 0.32 -1.60 5.43
C ASP A 124 1.10 -1.50 4.10
N LEU A 125 0.65 -2.11 3.01
CA LEU A 125 1.32 -1.98 1.70
C LEU A 125 0.96 -0.70 0.94
N LEU A 126 -0.19 -0.07 1.24
CA LEU A 126 -0.62 1.12 0.51
C LEU A 126 0.35 2.32 0.68
N PRO A 127 0.81 2.66 1.90
CA PRO A 127 1.75 3.77 2.07
C PRO A 127 3.05 3.60 1.25
N PRO A 128 3.79 2.48 1.33
CA PRO A 128 5.00 2.32 0.53
C PRO A 128 4.73 2.26 -0.97
N LEU A 129 3.64 1.63 -1.43
CA LEU A 129 3.30 1.59 -2.85
C LEU A 129 2.99 2.99 -3.41
N ILE A 130 2.30 3.85 -2.64
CA ILE A 130 2.06 5.25 -3.02
C ILE A 130 3.37 6.03 -3.05
N ALA A 131 4.22 5.89 -2.02
CA ALA A 131 5.53 6.55 -1.96
C ALA A 131 6.47 6.10 -3.10
N LEU A 132 6.35 4.86 -3.56
CA LEU A 132 7.06 4.30 -4.72
C LEU A 132 6.44 4.71 -6.06
N LYS A 133 5.34 5.50 -6.07
CA LYS A 133 4.61 5.92 -7.29
C LYS A 133 4.08 4.73 -8.10
N ALA A 134 3.58 3.70 -7.42
CA ALA A 134 3.01 2.54 -8.09
C ALA A 134 1.82 2.91 -8.98
N GLU A 135 1.74 2.26 -10.14
CA GLU A 135 0.63 2.33 -11.08
C GLU A 135 -0.09 0.98 -11.13
N LEU A 136 -1.37 1.02 -11.39
CA LEU A 136 -2.25 -0.13 -11.46
C LEU A 136 -2.79 -0.31 -12.87
N ILE A 137 -2.79 -1.54 -13.36
CA ILE A 137 -3.49 -1.91 -14.59
C ILE A 137 -4.79 -2.57 -14.21
N LEU A 138 -5.88 -1.93 -14.60
CA LEU A 138 -7.24 -2.42 -14.44
C LEU A 138 -7.70 -2.94 -15.80
N THR A 139 -8.02 -4.23 -15.85
CA THR A 139 -8.38 -4.92 -17.08
C THR A 139 -9.84 -5.32 -17.02
N GLY A 140 -10.60 -4.84 -17.99
CA GLY A 140 -11.95 -5.31 -18.32
C GLY A 140 -11.92 -6.24 -19.53
N LYS A 141 -13.08 -6.74 -19.94
CA LYS A 141 -13.21 -7.62 -21.12
C LYS A 141 -12.85 -6.91 -22.43
N ARG A 142 -13.09 -5.61 -22.54
CA ARG A 142 -12.99 -4.83 -23.78
C ARG A 142 -11.88 -3.80 -23.76
N GLU A 143 -11.46 -3.41 -22.57
CA GLU A 143 -10.52 -2.30 -22.38
C GLU A 143 -9.60 -2.57 -21.18
N GLU A 144 -8.48 -1.91 -21.20
CA GLU A 144 -7.52 -1.86 -20.12
C GLU A 144 -7.17 -0.40 -19.87
N ARG A 145 -7.00 -0.03 -18.61
CA ARG A 145 -6.57 1.33 -18.25
C ARG A 145 -5.50 1.30 -17.17
N ILE A 146 -4.58 2.27 -17.28
CA ILE A 146 -3.53 2.49 -16.30
C ILE A 146 -3.96 3.64 -15.39
N ILE A 147 -3.79 3.46 -14.09
CA ILE A 147 -4.14 4.48 -13.10
C ILE A 147 -3.08 4.53 -11.98
N PRO A 148 -2.59 5.71 -11.59
CA PRO A 148 -1.73 5.84 -10.43
C PRO A 148 -2.45 5.38 -9.14
N LEU A 149 -1.78 4.59 -8.29
CA LEU A 149 -2.38 4.09 -7.04
C LEU A 149 -2.90 5.23 -6.15
N LYS A 150 -2.23 6.39 -6.14
CA LYS A 150 -2.66 7.56 -5.36
C LYS A 150 -4.06 8.08 -5.72
N THR A 151 -4.52 7.85 -6.96
CA THR A 151 -5.85 8.26 -7.44
C THR A 151 -6.84 7.10 -7.46
N PHE A 152 -6.39 5.88 -7.19
CA PHE A 152 -7.23 4.70 -7.11
C PHE A 152 -8.12 4.67 -5.86
N LEU A 153 -7.62 5.22 -4.75
CA LEU A 153 -8.32 5.27 -3.47
C LEU A 153 -9.18 6.53 -3.39
N THR A 154 -10.46 6.40 -3.06
CA THR A 154 -11.40 7.53 -2.97
C THR A 154 -11.94 7.79 -1.57
N ALA A 155 -12.04 6.74 -0.76
CA ALA A 155 -12.46 6.79 0.64
C ALA A 155 -12.05 5.49 1.36
N PRO A 156 -12.23 5.39 2.68
CA PRO A 156 -12.05 4.12 3.38
C PRO A 156 -12.83 2.99 2.72
N TYR A 157 -12.13 1.93 2.32
CA TYR A 157 -12.69 0.75 1.62
C TYR A 157 -13.38 1.06 0.28
N LYS A 158 -13.01 2.19 -0.36
CA LYS A 158 -13.56 2.58 -1.67
C LYS A 158 -12.45 2.88 -2.66
N THR A 159 -12.62 2.37 -3.86
CA THR A 159 -11.71 2.54 -4.99
C THR A 159 -12.48 2.97 -6.23
N VAL A 160 -11.77 3.34 -7.29
CA VAL A 160 -12.36 3.67 -8.60
C VAL A 160 -12.50 2.45 -9.52
N ILE A 161 -12.16 1.22 -9.03
CA ILE A 161 -12.35 0.00 -9.83
C ILE A 161 -13.82 -0.22 -10.17
N GLN A 162 -14.07 -0.51 -11.42
CA GLN A 162 -15.44 -0.76 -11.88
C GLN A 162 -15.85 -2.23 -11.65
N PRO A 163 -17.15 -2.55 -11.52
CA PRO A 163 -17.62 -3.91 -11.29
C PRO A 163 -17.13 -4.94 -12.32
N HIS A 164 -16.89 -4.52 -13.56
CA HIS A 164 -16.43 -5.36 -14.67
C HIS A 164 -14.91 -5.41 -14.83
N GLU A 165 -14.16 -4.72 -13.97
CA GLU A 165 -12.70 -4.68 -14.01
C GLU A 165 -12.06 -5.60 -12.96
N LEU A 166 -10.86 -6.06 -13.29
CA LEU A 166 -9.95 -6.76 -12.40
C LEU A 166 -8.62 -6.03 -12.36
N LEU A 167 -8.02 -5.89 -11.18
CA LEU A 167 -6.63 -5.51 -11.07
C LEU A 167 -5.77 -6.65 -11.63
N SER A 168 -5.08 -6.40 -12.73
CA SER A 168 -4.29 -7.43 -13.44
C SER A 168 -2.80 -7.28 -13.22
N LYS A 169 -2.30 -6.05 -12.90
CA LYS A 169 -0.88 -5.78 -12.72
C LYS A 169 -0.65 -4.56 -11.85
N ILE A 170 0.45 -4.58 -11.10
CA ILE A 170 1.02 -3.43 -10.37
C ILE A 170 2.37 -3.14 -10.98
N ILE A 171 2.63 -1.90 -11.36
CA ILE A 171 3.89 -1.43 -11.95
C ILE A 171 4.55 -0.50 -10.94
N ILE A 172 5.82 -0.77 -10.60
CA ILE A 172 6.59 0.06 -9.68
C ILE A 172 7.88 0.48 -10.37
N PRO A 173 8.14 1.79 -10.56
CA PRO A 173 9.39 2.25 -11.14
C PRO A 173 10.56 1.91 -10.23
N ILE A 174 11.66 1.40 -10.80
CA ILE A 174 12.90 1.17 -10.08
C ILE A 174 13.48 2.53 -9.72
N LEU A 175 13.78 2.70 -8.43
CA LEU A 175 14.44 3.91 -7.95
C LEU A 175 15.90 3.92 -8.43
N GLY A 176 16.36 5.08 -8.87
CA GLY A 176 17.79 5.25 -9.21
C GLY A 176 18.67 5.29 -7.97
N ASP A 177 19.96 5.56 -8.18
CA ASP A 177 20.93 5.68 -7.09
C ASP A 177 20.58 6.79 -6.09
N ASN A 178 21.09 6.62 -4.87
CA ASN A 178 20.93 7.56 -3.76
C ASN A 178 19.48 7.76 -3.29
N TYR A 179 18.61 6.79 -3.54
CA TYR A 179 17.32 6.72 -2.86
C TYR A 179 17.44 5.92 -1.57
N TYR A 180 16.84 6.46 -0.52
CA TYR A 180 16.75 5.88 0.82
C TYR A 180 15.29 5.70 1.18
N THR A 181 14.98 4.63 1.90
CA THR A 181 13.61 4.28 2.23
C THR A 181 13.48 3.79 3.66
N ASP A 182 12.35 4.07 4.30
CA ASP A 182 12.04 3.53 5.63
C ASP A 182 10.55 3.31 5.81
N PHE A 183 10.18 2.27 6.56
CA PHE A 183 8.82 1.99 6.98
C PHE A 183 8.72 1.88 8.48
N GLN A 184 7.88 2.74 9.07
CA GLN A 184 7.58 2.73 10.49
C GLN A 184 6.16 2.27 10.75
N LYS A 185 5.94 1.44 11.79
CA LYS A 185 4.61 1.00 12.20
C LYS A 185 4.46 0.95 13.70
N ILE A 186 3.33 1.41 14.18
CA ILE A 186 2.88 1.25 15.57
C ILE A 186 1.55 0.51 15.59
N GLY A 187 1.51 -0.57 16.34
CA GLY A 187 0.33 -1.35 16.65
C GLY A 187 0.03 -1.39 18.15
N ARG A 188 -1.03 -2.08 18.56
CA ARG A 188 -1.36 -2.27 19.99
C ARG A 188 -0.41 -3.23 20.71
N ARG A 189 0.31 -4.06 19.95
CA ARG A 189 1.25 -5.09 20.44
C ARG A 189 2.39 -5.22 19.43
N LYS A 190 3.50 -5.84 19.85
CA LYS A 190 4.71 -5.94 19.00
C LYS A 190 4.50 -6.74 17.71
N ALA A 191 3.60 -7.72 17.71
CA ALA A 191 3.32 -8.54 16.54
C ALA A 191 1.82 -8.77 16.35
N LEU A 192 1.41 -9.19 15.16
CA LEU A 192 0.05 -9.59 14.82
C LEU A 192 -1.00 -8.50 15.13
N SER A 193 -0.67 -7.25 14.91
CA SER A 193 -1.58 -6.16 15.19
C SER A 193 -1.92 -5.36 13.92
N ILE A 194 -3.18 -4.93 13.86
CA ILE A 194 -3.63 -3.92 12.89
C ILE A 194 -2.88 -2.62 13.20
N SER A 195 -2.43 -1.93 12.17
CA SER A 195 -1.74 -0.65 12.28
C SER A 195 -2.63 0.39 12.98
N ARG A 196 -2.12 0.98 14.05
CA ARG A 196 -2.68 2.22 14.60
C ARG A 196 -2.18 3.44 13.87
N LEU A 197 -0.94 3.36 13.43
CA LEU A 197 -0.26 4.33 12.61
C LEU A 197 0.90 3.66 11.90
N SER A 198 1.11 3.98 10.64
CA SER A 198 2.32 3.65 9.90
C SER A 198 2.78 4.86 9.09
N LEU A 199 4.01 4.82 8.61
CA LEU A 199 4.61 5.83 7.77
C LEU A 199 5.57 5.15 6.80
N ALA A 200 5.42 5.42 5.52
CA ALA A 200 6.43 5.13 4.51
C ALA A 200 7.12 6.44 4.11
N LEU A 201 8.44 6.43 4.09
CA LEU A 201 9.28 7.53 3.64
C LEU A 201 10.20 7.02 2.54
N VAL A 202 10.20 7.69 1.41
CA VAL A 202 11.09 7.48 0.27
C VAL A 202 11.71 8.83 -0.06
N THR A 203 13.03 8.91 -0.17
CA THR A 203 13.70 10.16 -0.49
C THR A 203 14.98 9.93 -1.27
N LYS A 204 15.31 10.85 -2.16
CA LYS A 204 16.62 10.95 -2.81
C LYS A 204 17.49 11.94 -2.07
N ILE A 205 18.77 11.60 -1.83
CA ILE A 205 19.74 12.50 -1.24
C ILE A 205 20.91 12.62 -2.22
N ASP A 206 21.28 13.85 -2.56
CA ASP A 206 22.41 14.08 -3.47
C ASP A 206 23.76 13.91 -2.77
N LYS A 207 24.85 13.94 -3.56
CA LYS A 207 26.25 13.85 -3.04
C LYS A 207 26.66 14.99 -2.08
N LYS A 208 25.84 16.04 -1.95
CA LYS A 208 26.06 17.13 -0.98
C LYS A 208 25.22 16.97 0.27
N GLY A 209 24.52 15.83 0.40
CA GLY A 209 23.64 15.56 1.52
C GLY A 209 22.33 16.37 1.48
N ILE A 210 21.84 16.77 0.30
CA ILE A 210 20.60 17.53 0.16
C ILE A 210 19.45 16.61 -0.20
N PHE A 211 18.33 16.68 0.54
CA PHE A 211 17.09 16.00 0.22
C PHE A 211 16.46 16.57 -1.05
N LEU A 212 16.10 15.71 -2.00
CA LEU A 212 15.55 16.11 -3.29
C LEU A 212 14.10 15.63 -3.50
N ASP A 213 13.88 14.37 -3.79
CA ASP A 213 12.56 13.79 -4.11
C ASP A 213 12.04 13.03 -2.88
N THR A 214 11.56 13.78 -1.89
CA THR A 214 11.02 13.19 -0.66
C THR A 214 9.52 12.94 -0.80
N ARG A 215 9.07 11.77 -0.36
CA ARG A 215 7.68 11.34 -0.34
C ARG A 215 7.36 10.75 1.02
N VAL A 216 6.36 11.31 1.67
CA VAL A 216 5.94 10.95 3.02
C VAL A 216 4.48 10.51 2.98
N VAL A 217 4.23 9.23 3.21
CA VAL A 217 2.89 8.66 3.10
C VAL A 217 2.52 7.94 4.40
N PRO A 218 1.66 8.51 5.23
CA PRO A 218 1.16 7.85 6.43
C PRO A 218 0.06 6.84 6.13
N GLY A 219 0.02 5.76 6.91
CA GLY A 219 -1.08 4.80 6.97
C GLY A 219 -1.84 4.89 8.29
N SER A 220 -3.12 4.60 8.29
CA SER A 220 -4.03 4.71 9.44
C SER A 220 -4.09 6.13 10.06
N ALA A 221 -3.51 7.13 9.43
CA ALA A 221 -3.48 8.51 9.89
C ALA A 221 -4.62 9.34 9.29
N THR A 222 -4.78 9.22 8.00
CA THR A 222 -5.79 9.90 7.16
C THR A 222 -6.93 8.94 6.79
N PRO A 223 -8.04 9.39 6.22
CA PRO A 223 -9.16 8.52 5.83
C PRO A 223 -8.75 7.37 4.91
N TYR A 224 -7.80 7.60 4.03
CA TYR A 224 -7.07 6.62 3.23
C TYR A 224 -5.62 7.10 3.06
N PRO A 225 -4.64 6.23 2.80
CA PRO A 225 -3.24 6.63 2.64
C PRO A 225 -3.07 7.63 1.50
N GLN A 226 -2.39 8.74 1.78
CA GLN A 226 -2.10 9.80 0.82
C GLN A 226 -0.83 10.55 1.23
N SER A 227 -0.15 11.20 0.27
CA SER A 227 1.05 12.01 0.53
C SER A 227 0.77 13.19 1.46
N LEU A 228 1.83 13.65 2.11
CA LEU A 228 1.86 14.86 2.93
C LEU A 228 2.72 15.96 2.26
N PRO A 229 2.17 16.72 1.31
CA PRO A 229 2.96 17.63 0.46
C PRO A 229 3.64 18.77 1.22
N GLU A 230 3.06 19.29 2.30
CA GLU A 230 3.72 20.33 3.09
C GLU A 230 4.91 19.79 3.87
N THR A 231 4.81 18.55 4.38
CA THR A 231 5.93 17.82 5.01
C THR A 231 7.03 17.55 3.99
N GLU A 232 6.68 17.05 2.80
CA GLU A 232 7.62 16.77 1.71
C GLU A 232 8.37 18.05 1.28
N LYS A 233 7.66 19.16 1.13
CA LYS A 233 8.22 20.48 0.81
C LYS A 233 9.16 21.00 1.91
N ALA A 234 8.81 20.78 3.16
CA ALA A 234 9.64 21.22 4.30
C ALA A 234 10.96 20.44 4.40
N ILE A 235 11.02 19.20 3.89
CA ILE A 235 12.21 18.35 3.87
C ILE A 235 13.07 18.67 2.65
N ASN A 236 12.46 18.75 1.46
CA ASN A 236 13.17 18.97 0.20
C ASN A 236 13.99 20.27 0.21
N GLY A 237 15.23 20.20 -0.28
CA GLY A 237 16.19 21.30 -0.26
C GLY A 237 16.94 21.49 1.07
N LYS A 238 16.58 20.75 2.13
CA LYS A 238 17.35 20.77 3.38
C LYS A 238 18.53 19.83 3.32
N SER A 239 19.56 20.14 4.10
CA SER A 239 20.73 19.28 4.26
C SER A 239 20.53 18.28 5.40
N ILE A 240 21.01 17.04 5.23
CA ILE A 240 21.05 16.01 6.28
C ILE A 240 21.87 16.44 7.52
N PHE A 241 22.76 17.43 7.37
CA PHE A 241 23.64 17.89 8.45
C PHE A 241 22.98 18.92 9.37
N ASN A 242 21.94 19.63 8.90
CA ASN A 242 21.33 20.75 9.64
C ASN A 242 19.79 20.76 9.63
N ILE A 243 19.13 19.72 9.11
CA ILE A 243 17.67 19.63 9.14
C ILE A 243 17.13 19.56 10.58
N ASN A 244 16.15 20.41 10.89
CA ASN A 244 15.49 20.40 12.18
C ASN A 244 14.36 19.35 12.22
N LEU A 245 14.67 18.16 12.75
CA LEU A 245 13.73 17.04 12.82
C LEU A 245 12.51 17.33 13.71
N GLU A 246 12.65 18.18 14.74
CA GLU A 246 11.52 18.58 15.61
C GLU A 246 10.51 19.42 14.82
N GLU A 247 11.00 20.36 14.02
CA GLU A 247 10.18 21.19 13.15
C GLU A 247 9.47 20.37 12.10
N ILE A 248 10.17 19.43 11.42
CA ILE A 248 9.56 18.53 10.45
C ILE A 248 8.46 17.67 11.09
N GLY A 249 8.73 17.10 12.27
CA GLY A 249 7.73 16.33 13.02
C GLY A 249 6.49 17.16 13.36
N LYS A 250 6.66 18.43 13.75
CA LYS A 250 5.56 19.36 14.01
C LYS A 250 4.73 19.59 12.74
N ILE A 251 5.37 19.95 11.62
CA ILE A 251 4.70 20.17 10.33
C ILE A 251 3.90 18.94 9.94
N THR A 252 4.50 17.73 10.00
CA THR A 252 3.82 16.46 9.68
C THR A 252 2.55 16.26 10.50
N SER A 253 2.62 16.56 11.79
CA SER A 253 1.49 16.37 12.70
C SER A 253 0.38 17.41 12.47
N GLU A 254 0.73 18.64 12.14
CA GLU A 254 -0.20 19.71 11.82
C GLU A 254 -0.89 19.46 10.48
N GLU A 255 -0.14 19.04 9.45
CA GLU A 255 -0.68 18.67 8.15
C GLU A 255 -1.66 17.47 8.25
N MET A 256 -1.30 16.43 9.02
CA MET A 256 -2.24 15.33 9.28
C MET A 256 -3.55 15.82 9.90
N VAL A 257 -3.48 16.71 10.88
CA VAL A 257 -4.68 17.26 11.54
C VAL A 257 -5.47 18.16 10.59
N PHE A 258 -4.80 18.95 9.76
CA PHE A 258 -5.45 19.74 8.71
C PHE A 258 -6.28 18.87 7.76
N ILE A 259 -5.73 17.73 7.32
CA ILE A 259 -6.41 16.79 6.42
C ILE A 259 -7.58 16.08 7.09
N THR A 260 -7.44 15.71 8.38
CA THR A 260 -8.42 14.85 9.06
C THR A 260 -9.46 15.62 9.86
N GLY A 261 -9.18 16.84 10.22
CA GLY A 261 -9.84 17.55 11.32
C GLY A 261 -9.50 16.92 12.68
N GLU A 262 -9.95 17.57 13.76
CA GLU A 262 -9.85 17.03 15.11
C GLU A 262 -10.77 15.83 15.29
N ARG A 263 -10.21 14.72 15.79
CA ARG A 263 -10.90 13.45 16.05
C ARG A 263 -10.57 12.95 17.44
N TRP A 264 -11.37 12.03 17.98
CA TRP A 264 -11.12 11.37 19.26
C TRP A 264 -9.72 10.76 19.36
N SER A 265 -9.11 10.35 18.24
CA SER A 265 -7.78 9.74 18.17
C SER A 265 -6.65 10.77 17.99
N THR A 266 -6.93 12.03 17.72
CA THR A 266 -5.94 13.10 17.48
C THR A 266 -4.95 13.26 18.64
N PRO A 267 -5.37 13.26 19.93
CA PRO A 267 -4.44 13.38 21.05
C PRO A 267 -3.32 12.30 21.06
N TYR A 268 -3.62 11.12 20.52
CA TYR A 268 -2.64 10.04 20.37
C TYR A 268 -1.89 10.15 19.04
N LYS A 269 -2.60 10.32 17.94
CA LYS A 269 -2.01 10.25 16.58
C LYS A 269 -1.09 11.43 16.27
N LYS A 270 -1.45 12.63 16.70
CA LYS A 270 -0.68 13.85 16.43
C LYS A 270 0.76 13.77 16.95
N PRO A 271 1.04 13.51 18.23
CA PRO A 271 2.42 13.36 18.68
C PRO A 271 3.10 12.10 18.11
N THR A 272 2.33 11.04 17.86
CA THR A 272 2.88 9.78 17.37
C THR A 272 3.40 9.90 15.94
N ILE A 273 2.66 10.53 15.02
CA ILE A 273 3.13 10.71 13.64
C ILE A 273 4.39 11.57 13.58
N ALA A 274 4.47 12.62 14.40
CA ALA A 274 5.68 13.43 14.51
C ALA A 274 6.91 12.59 14.90
N VAL A 275 6.74 11.69 15.87
CA VAL A 275 7.83 10.79 16.29
C VAL A 275 8.20 9.80 15.19
N LEU A 276 7.22 9.23 14.46
CA LEU A 276 7.49 8.30 13.36
C LEU A 276 8.29 8.98 12.24
N THR A 277 7.89 10.19 11.85
CA THR A 277 8.60 10.98 10.83
C THR A 277 10.05 11.27 11.25
N LYS A 278 10.25 11.69 12.50
CA LYS A 278 11.60 11.92 13.03
C LYS A 278 12.47 10.65 13.03
N ARG A 279 11.90 9.51 13.42
CA ARG A 279 12.61 8.22 13.42
C ARG A 279 13.00 7.78 12.01
N ALA A 280 12.08 7.88 11.07
CA ALA A 280 12.34 7.55 9.67
C ALA A 280 13.46 8.43 9.09
N LEU A 281 13.35 9.74 9.26
CA LEU A 281 14.39 10.67 8.79
C LEU A 281 15.74 10.41 9.46
N LYS A 282 15.77 10.16 10.77
CA LYS A 282 17.01 9.86 11.50
C LYS A 282 17.70 8.61 10.94
N LYS A 283 16.95 7.52 10.73
CA LYS A 283 17.48 6.29 10.14
C LYS A 283 18.06 6.55 8.75
N ILE A 284 17.34 7.25 7.89
CA ILE A 284 17.78 7.58 6.53
C ILE A 284 19.03 8.45 6.54
N ILE A 285 19.11 9.44 7.44
CA ILE A 285 20.30 10.30 7.58
C ILE A 285 21.53 9.48 8.03
N GLU A 286 21.33 8.54 8.96
CA GLU A 286 22.41 7.65 9.43
C GLU A 286 22.91 6.74 8.29
N GLU A 287 22.00 6.15 7.51
CA GLU A 287 22.33 5.34 6.34
C GLU A 287 23.04 6.15 5.24
N ALA A 288 22.57 7.36 4.94
CA ALA A 288 23.20 8.23 3.94
C ALA A 288 24.63 8.62 4.32
N LYS A 289 24.89 8.92 5.60
CA LYS A 289 26.25 9.24 6.10
C LYS A 289 27.21 8.04 6.09
N THR A 290 26.68 6.82 6.12
CA THR A 290 27.51 5.60 6.10
C THR A 290 27.93 5.22 4.68
N ASN A 291 27.18 5.65 3.69
CA ASN A 291 27.41 5.36 2.28
C ASN A 291 28.26 6.44 1.56
N GLU A 292 28.67 7.52 2.25
CA GLU A 292 29.68 8.48 1.83
C GLU A 292 31.11 7.97 2.13
#